data_4e2c67f304cd5488f846891d0f24dfc0
#
_entry.id   4e2c67f304cd5488f846891d0f24dfc0
#
_cell.length_a   1.000
_cell.length_b   1.000
_cell.length_c   1.000
_cell.angle_alpha   90.00
_cell.angle_beta   90.00
_cell.angle_gamma   90.00
#
_symmetry.space_group_name_H-M   'P 1'
#
loop_
_entity.id
_entity.type
_entity.pdbx_description
1 polymer ?
#
loop_
_entity_poly.entity_id
_entity_poly.type
_entity_poly.pdbx_seq_one_letter_code
_entity_poly.pdbx_strand_id
1 'polypeptide(L)'
;MCEDVIRVFKESRKLYGTRKIKAALKSQGKTISRRRIAKIMKKHQLKSTYRKAKYRLHKPKVNEAEVPNILERNFNGYKPQTHLVSDLTYVRVKDTWCYVCLIVDLYNREIVGHAAAKNKNADLVKAALATLDFSLEKIEVFHTDRGSEFDNSKLNGVFDTFSIKQSLSAKGCPYDNAVIESTNKILKAELIYREKFKTLYELQLKLSDYVHWYNHKRMHSTLSYLSPIEFRRQGKTL
;
A
#
# COMPACT_ATOMS: atom_id res chain seq x y z
N MET A 1 27.54 14.07 9.91
CA MET A 1 26.81 12.95 10.58
C MET A 1 25.53 13.40 11.27
N CYS A 2 25.51 14.48 12.05
CA CYS A 2 24.28 15.01 12.65
C CYS A 2 23.32 15.53 11.55
N GLU A 3 23.84 16.33 10.64
CA GLU A 3 23.10 16.85 9.49
C GLU A 3 22.53 15.73 8.60
N ASP A 4 23.28 14.65 8.41
CA ASP A 4 22.82 13.50 7.63
C ASP A 4 21.58 12.85 8.26
N VAL A 5 21.57 12.69 9.59
CA VAL A 5 20.40 12.16 10.32
C VAL A 5 19.19 13.07 10.14
N ILE A 6 19.39 14.39 10.25
CA ILE A 6 18.32 15.38 10.07
C ILE A 6 17.82 15.37 8.62
N ARG A 7 18.72 15.34 7.64
CA ARG A 7 18.38 15.28 6.22
C ARG A 7 17.55 14.03 5.90
N VAL A 8 18.05 12.85 6.26
CA VAL A 8 17.31 11.57 6.02
C VAL A 8 15.94 11.57 6.70
N PHE A 9 15.83 12.13 7.91
CA PHE A 9 14.55 12.27 8.60
C PHE A 9 13.57 13.16 7.84
N LYS A 10 14.02 14.32 7.32
CA LYS A 10 13.21 15.26 6.53
C LYS A 10 12.77 14.62 5.20
N GLU A 11 13.71 14.03 4.45
CA GLU A 11 13.45 13.34 3.16
C GLU A 11 12.46 12.19 3.29
N SER A 12 12.44 11.54 4.45
CA SER A 12 11.47 10.48 4.77
C SER A 12 10.07 11.00 5.16
N ARG A 13 9.73 12.26 4.90
CA ARG A 13 8.47 12.90 5.33
C ARG A 13 8.25 12.82 6.86
N LYS A 14 9.33 12.84 7.64
CA LYS A 14 9.36 12.70 9.11
C LYS A 14 8.83 11.35 9.62
N LEU A 15 8.89 10.30 8.79
CA LEU A 15 8.35 8.97 9.11
C LEU A 15 9.40 8.03 9.69
N TYR A 16 10.69 8.19 9.35
CA TYR A 16 11.69 7.22 9.72
C TYR A 16 12.11 7.34 11.20
N GLY A 17 12.08 6.22 11.88
CA GLY A 17 12.74 6.05 13.17
C GLY A 17 14.19 5.57 13.02
N THR A 18 14.87 5.36 14.15
CA THR A 18 16.30 5.02 14.20
C THR A 18 16.72 3.82 13.32
N ARG A 19 15.83 2.82 13.12
CA ARG A 19 16.14 1.64 12.29
C ARG A 19 16.27 2.01 10.81
N LYS A 20 15.26 2.70 10.25
CA LYS A 20 15.25 3.12 8.85
C LYS A 20 16.31 4.18 8.57
N ILE A 21 16.53 5.14 9.48
CA ILE A 21 17.62 6.14 9.35
C ILE A 21 18.98 5.43 9.31
N LYS A 22 19.22 4.43 10.17
CA LYS A 22 20.45 3.64 10.13
C LYS A 22 20.62 2.93 8.79
N ALA A 23 19.57 2.31 8.27
CA ALA A 23 19.61 1.63 6.97
C ALA A 23 19.90 2.62 5.82
N ALA A 24 19.23 3.78 5.80
CA ALA A 24 19.46 4.82 4.81
C ALA A 24 20.88 5.37 4.83
N LEU A 25 21.46 5.58 6.01
CA LEU A 25 22.84 6.03 6.12
C LEU A 25 23.84 4.93 5.72
N LYS A 26 23.52 3.67 6.03
CA LYS A 26 24.37 2.53 5.61
C LYS A 26 24.42 2.39 4.08
N SER A 27 23.30 2.58 3.37
CA SER A 27 23.28 2.55 1.89
C SER A 27 24.08 3.71 1.27
N GLN A 28 24.33 4.79 2.02
CA GLN A 28 25.21 5.91 1.64
C GLN A 28 26.67 5.72 2.11
N GLY A 29 27.08 4.52 2.53
CA GLY A 29 28.41 4.21 3.03
C GLY A 29 28.71 4.77 4.45
N LYS A 30 27.71 5.27 5.18
CA LYS A 30 27.90 5.89 6.50
C LYS A 30 27.50 4.95 7.63
N THR A 31 28.43 4.61 8.50
CA THR A 31 28.18 3.74 9.66
C THR A 31 27.93 4.56 10.92
N ILE A 32 26.79 4.32 11.56
CA ILE A 32 26.38 4.98 12.81
C ILE A 32 25.54 4.02 13.68
N SER A 33 25.74 4.03 14.99
CA SER A 33 24.96 3.22 15.91
C SER A 33 23.55 3.79 16.11
N ARG A 34 22.55 2.92 16.31
CA ARG A 34 21.16 3.34 16.60
C ARG A 34 21.07 4.21 17.85
N ARG A 35 21.92 3.93 18.88
CA ARG A 35 21.99 4.74 20.11
C ARG A 35 22.41 6.19 19.80
N ARG A 36 23.39 6.39 18.91
CA ARG A 36 23.85 7.72 18.49
C ARG A 36 22.76 8.44 17.67
N ILE A 37 22.08 7.74 16.74
CA ILE A 37 20.92 8.30 16.01
C ILE A 37 19.83 8.74 17.00
N ALA A 38 19.49 7.91 17.99
CA ALA A 38 18.47 8.24 18.99
C ALA A 38 18.84 9.50 19.80
N LYS A 39 20.13 9.66 20.18
CA LYS A 39 20.62 10.88 20.87
C LYS A 39 20.47 12.12 19.99
N ILE A 40 20.83 12.02 18.69
CA ILE A 40 20.67 13.11 17.73
C ILE A 40 19.19 13.45 17.54
N MET A 41 18.35 12.47 17.32
CA MET A 41 16.90 12.67 17.19
C MET A 41 16.30 13.37 18.41
N LYS A 42 16.70 12.94 19.63
CA LYS A 42 16.24 13.58 20.89
C LYS A 42 16.71 15.03 20.98
N LYS A 43 18.02 15.30 20.72
CA LYS A 43 18.62 16.65 20.77
C LYS A 43 17.91 17.63 19.82
N HIS A 44 17.54 17.18 18.62
CA HIS A 44 16.91 17.99 17.59
C HIS A 44 15.37 17.83 17.54
N GLN A 45 14.77 17.25 18.58
CA GLN A 45 13.31 17.04 18.70
C GLN A 45 12.67 16.32 17.50
N LEU A 46 13.42 15.44 16.82
CA LEU A 46 12.95 14.67 15.69
C LEU A 46 12.08 13.50 16.18
N LYS A 47 10.79 13.64 16.04
CA LYS A 47 9.82 12.58 16.43
C LYS A 47 9.23 11.95 15.18
N SER A 48 9.44 10.63 15.00
CA SER A 48 8.74 9.87 13.96
C SER A 48 7.23 9.94 14.19
N THR A 49 6.50 10.31 13.16
CA THR A 49 5.03 10.46 13.24
C THR A 49 4.29 9.14 13.01
N TYR A 50 5.01 8.04 12.81
CA TYR A 50 4.42 6.73 12.70
C TYR A 50 3.77 6.31 14.03
N ARG A 51 2.44 6.31 14.09
CA ARG A 51 1.67 5.79 15.23
C ARG A 51 1.12 4.41 14.85
N LYS A 52 1.25 3.44 15.76
CA LYS A 52 0.49 2.17 15.61
C LYS A 52 -1.00 2.51 15.74
N ALA A 53 -1.76 2.30 14.68
CA ALA A 53 -3.21 2.41 14.75
C ALA A 53 -3.76 1.36 15.72
N LYS A 54 -4.66 1.77 16.64
CA LYS A 54 -5.40 0.81 17.47
C LYS A 54 -6.40 0.09 16.57
N TYR A 55 -6.28 -1.21 16.49
CA TYR A 55 -7.18 -2.06 15.72
C TYR A 55 -8.58 -2.06 16.36
N ARG A 56 -9.62 -1.77 15.58
CA ARG A 56 -11.02 -2.00 15.93
C ARG A 56 -11.60 -2.96 14.91
N LEU A 57 -12.14 -4.08 15.40
CA LEU A 57 -12.86 -5.05 14.59
C LEU A 57 -14.17 -4.41 14.07
N HIS A 58 -14.27 -4.24 12.75
CA HIS A 58 -15.56 -4.04 12.07
C HIS A 58 -16.00 -5.37 11.48
N LYS A 59 -17.25 -5.75 11.74
CA LYS A 59 -17.87 -6.93 11.09
C LYS A 59 -18.48 -6.46 9.77
N PRO A 60 -17.95 -6.81 8.59
CA PRO A 60 -18.56 -6.47 7.31
C PRO A 60 -19.79 -7.38 7.05
N LYS A 61 -20.75 -6.89 6.26
CA LYS A 61 -21.77 -7.73 5.63
C LYS A 61 -21.07 -8.62 4.60
N VAL A 62 -21.35 -9.90 4.63
CA VAL A 62 -20.62 -10.91 3.87
C VAL A 62 -21.38 -11.26 2.59
N ASN A 63 -20.69 -11.28 1.46
CA ASN A 63 -21.16 -11.86 0.20
C ASN A 63 -20.92 -13.38 0.20
N GLU A 64 -21.89 -14.17 -0.30
CA GLU A 64 -21.88 -15.65 -0.29
C GLU A 64 -21.32 -16.27 -1.58
N ALA A 65 -20.67 -15.48 -2.44
CA ALA A 65 -20.10 -15.96 -3.70
C ALA A 65 -19.15 -17.18 -3.49
N GLU A 66 -19.29 -18.21 -4.34
CA GLU A 66 -18.48 -19.44 -4.30
C GLU A 66 -17.07 -19.31 -4.92
N VAL A 67 -16.54 -18.10 -5.07
CA VAL A 67 -15.19 -17.88 -5.61
C VAL A 67 -14.15 -18.35 -4.60
N PRO A 68 -13.19 -19.23 -5.00
CA PRO A 68 -12.19 -19.79 -4.09
C PRO A 68 -11.13 -18.79 -3.69
N ASN A 69 -10.49 -19.03 -2.53
CA ASN A 69 -9.27 -18.35 -2.14
C ASN A 69 -8.05 -19.03 -2.78
N ILE A 70 -7.59 -18.51 -3.92
CA ILE A 70 -6.46 -19.09 -4.67
C ILE A 70 -5.13 -18.85 -3.96
N LEU A 71 -4.98 -17.73 -3.23
CA LEU A 71 -3.72 -17.38 -2.57
C LEU A 71 -3.41 -18.23 -1.34
N GLU A 72 -4.43 -18.73 -0.63
CA GLU A 72 -4.27 -19.56 0.58
C GLU A 72 -3.24 -19.02 1.57
N ARG A 73 -3.19 -17.68 1.73
CA ARG A 73 -2.21 -16.94 2.56
C ARG A 73 -0.75 -17.05 2.09
N ASN A 74 -0.51 -17.57 0.91
CA ASN A 74 0.81 -17.48 0.31
C ASN A 74 0.93 -16.12 -0.39
N PHE A 75 1.78 -15.24 0.13
CA PHE A 75 1.96 -13.89 -0.39
C PHE A 75 3.35 -13.66 -0.98
N ASN A 76 4.15 -14.69 -1.16
CA ASN A 76 5.53 -14.60 -1.62
C ASN A 76 5.80 -15.56 -2.78
N GLY A 77 6.92 -15.35 -3.50
CA GLY A 77 7.36 -16.27 -4.56
C GLY A 77 6.71 -16.04 -5.91
N TYR A 78 5.91 -14.98 -6.10
CA TYR A 78 5.27 -14.67 -7.36
C TYR A 78 6.19 -13.93 -8.32
N LYS A 79 5.84 -13.95 -9.62
CA LYS A 79 6.49 -13.12 -10.64
C LYS A 79 5.95 -11.68 -10.58
N PRO A 80 6.74 -10.69 -11.04
CA PRO A 80 6.27 -9.31 -11.11
C PRO A 80 4.98 -9.17 -11.91
N GLN A 81 4.01 -8.40 -11.39
CA GLN A 81 2.78 -8.02 -12.06
C GLN A 81 1.78 -9.17 -12.32
N THR A 82 2.01 -10.37 -11.75
CA THR A 82 1.13 -11.53 -11.98
C THR A 82 0.06 -11.72 -10.91
N HIS A 83 0.37 -11.43 -9.67
CA HIS A 83 -0.55 -11.65 -8.54
C HIS A 83 -0.78 -10.33 -7.79
N LEU A 84 -1.96 -9.79 -7.96
CA LEU A 84 -2.35 -8.49 -7.42
C LEU A 84 -3.38 -8.67 -6.29
N VAL A 85 -3.27 -7.83 -5.28
CA VAL A 85 -4.27 -7.74 -4.20
C VAL A 85 -4.86 -6.33 -4.17
N SER A 86 -6.17 -6.23 -3.93
CA SER A 86 -6.86 -4.95 -3.87
C SER A 86 -7.81 -4.88 -2.69
N ASP A 87 -7.99 -3.67 -2.18
CA ASP A 87 -8.95 -3.37 -1.11
C ASP A 87 -9.30 -1.87 -1.15
N LEU A 88 -10.46 -1.54 -0.61
CA LEU A 88 -10.93 -0.16 -0.49
C LEU A 88 -10.81 0.35 0.93
N THR A 89 -10.35 1.58 1.07
CA THR A 89 -10.37 2.28 2.35
C THR A 89 -11.11 3.60 2.25
N TYR A 90 -11.73 4.03 3.35
CA TYR A 90 -12.48 5.28 3.40
C TYR A 90 -11.63 6.42 3.96
N VAL A 91 -11.87 7.62 3.45
CA VAL A 91 -11.17 8.86 3.80
C VAL A 91 -12.17 9.98 4.00
N ARG A 92 -12.05 10.75 5.08
CA ARG A 92 -12.86 11.94 5.29
C ARG A 92 -12.32 13.10 4.46
N VAL A 93 -13.17 13.63 3.57
CA VAL A 93 -12.87 14.80 2.77
C VAL A 93 -13.90 15.86 3.14
N LYS A 94 -13.45 16.90 3.88
CA LYS A 94 -14.37 17.88 4.49
C LYS A 94 -15.48 17.16 5.27
N ASP A 95 -16.73 17.29 4.83
CA ASP A 95 -17.91 16.73 5.49
C ASP A 95 -18.42 15.43 4.88
N THR A 96 -17.79 14.92 3.83
CA THR A 96 -18.19 13.72 3.10
C THR A 96 -17.16 12.60 3.24
N TRP A 97 -17.62 11.35 3.09
CA TRP A 97 -16.76 10.19 2.94
C TRP A 97 -16.40 9.99 1.47
N CYS A 98 -15.13 9.78 1.21
CA CYS A 98 -14.60 9.32 -0.07
C CYS A 98 -13.89 7.98 0.14
N TYR A 99 -13.66 7.27 -0.94
CA TYR A 99 -13.06 5.95 -0.94
C TYR A 99 -11.79 5.96 -1.77
N VAL A 100 -10.79 5.23 -1.32
CA VAL A 100 -9.54 5.01 -2.02
C VAL A 100 -9.42 3.52 -2.30
N CYS A 101 -9.21 3.17 -3.56
CA CYS A 101 -8.83 1.83 -4.01
C CYS A 101 -7.32 1.79 -4.21
N LEU A 102 -6.65 0.77 -3.64
CA LEU A 102 -5.26 0.46 -3.94
C LEU A 102 -5.18 -0.92 -4.56
N ILE A 103 -4.27 -1.07 -5.52
CA ILE A 103 -3.88 -2.35 -6.10
C ILE A 103 -2.39 -2.53 -5.84
N VAL A 104 -2.02 -3.64 -5.21
CA VAL A 104 -0.65 -3.93 -4.76
C VAL A 104 -0.14 -5.21 -5.41
N ASP A 105 1.04 -5.17 -5.98
CA ASP A 105 1.75 -6.33 -6.49
C ASP A 105 2.37 -7.13 -5.34
N LEU A 106 2.04 -8.42 -5.28
CA LEU A 106 2.57 -9.33 -4.26
C LEU A 106 4.06 -9.62 -4.42
N TYR A 107 4.62 -9.42 -5.60
CA TYR A 107 6.04 -9.62 -5.85
C TYR A 107 6.93 -8.69 -5.01
N ASN A 108 6.66 -7.40 -5.04
CA ASN A 108 7.53 -6.39 -4.42
C ASN A 108 6.78 -5.38 -3.52
N ARG A 109 5.49 -5.61 -3.24
CA ARG A 109 4.64 -4.70 -2.44
C ARG A 109 4.46 -3.32 -3.08
N GLU A 110 4.70 -3.18 -4.39
CA GLU A 110 4.48 -1.95 -5.15
C GLU A 110 2.99 -1.64 -5.24
N ILE A 111 2.59 -0.40 -5.03
CA ILE A 111 1.24 0.06 -5.33
C ILE A 111 1.21 0.34 -6.83
N VAL A 112 0.71 -0.63 -7.61
CA VAL A 112 0.68 -0.57 -9.07
C VAL A 112 -0.56 0.15 -9.60
N GLY A 113 -1.65 0.19 -8.83
CA GLY A 113 -2.86 0.91 -9.19
C GLY A 113 -3.47 1.66 -8.01
N HIS A 114 -4.07 2.83 -8.27
CA HIS A 114 -4.74 3.60 -7.24
C HIS A 114 -5.78 4.56 -7.82
N ALA A 115 -6.88 4.73 -7.11
CA ALA A 115 -7.89 5.74 -7.44
C ALA A 115 -8.61 6.22 -6.18
N ALA A 116 -9.22 7.40 -6.25
CA ALA A 116 -10.10 7.91 -5.20
C ALA A 116 -11.39 8.49 -5.80
N ALA A 117 -12.54 8.15 -5.20
CA ALA A 117 -13.85 8.61 -5.63
C ALA A 117 -14.81 8.83 -4.44
N LYS A 118 -15.97 9.45 -4.70
CA LYS A 118 -17.04 9.62 -3.71
C LYS A 118 -17.81 8.34 -3.45
N ASN A 119 -17.90 7.45 -4.42
CA ASN A 119 -18.70 6.24 -4.35
C ASN A 119 -17.82 4.98 -4.21
N LYS A 120 -18.27 4.05 -3.39
CA LYS A 120 -17.70 2.71 -3.24
C LYS A 120 -18.41 1.78 -4.24
N ASN A 121 -17.84 1.65 -5.44
CA ASN A 121 -18.44 0.85 -6.52
C ASN A 121 -17.36 0.29 -7.46
N ALA A 122 -17.78 -0.54 -8.43
CA ALA A 122 -16.91 -1.11 -9.45
C ALA A 122 -16.17 -0.07 -10.30
N ASP A 123 -16.76 1.10 -10.54
CA ASP A 123 -16.13 2.14 -11.35
C ASP A 123 -14.87 2.69 -10.66
N LEU A 124 -14.84 2.72 -9.31
CA LEU A 124 -13.63 3.08 -8.56
C LEU A 124 -12.52 2.03 -8.75
N VAL A 125 -12.87 0.73 -8.74
CA VAL A 125 -11.89 -0.34 -8.98
C VAL A 125 -11.38 -0.29 -10.42
N LYS A 126 -12.26 -0.08 -11.41
CA LYS A 126 -11.88 0.13 -12.82
C LYS A 126 -10.97 1.35 -13.00
N ALA A 127 -11.26 2.45 -12.32
CA ALA A 127 -10.40 3.62 -12.35
C ALA A 127 -8.99 3.33 -11.77
N ALA A 128 -8.89 2.49 -10.73
CA ALA A 128 -7.60 2.05 -10.21
C ALA A 128 -6.88 1.10 -11.18
N LEU A 129 -7.59 0.18 -11.84
CA LEU A 129 -7.02 -0.68 -12.89
C LEU A 129 -6.51 0.13 -14.09
N ALA A 130 -7.20 1.20 -14.46
CA ALA A 130 -6.77 2.10 -15.54
C ALA A 130 -5.48 2.87 -15.25
N THR A 131 -4.98 2.89 -14.02
CA THR A 131 -3.70 3.51 -13.66
C THR A 131 -2.50 2.55 -13.72
N LEU A 132 -2.72 1.28 -14.05
CA LEU A 132 -1.63 0.31 -14.26
C LEU A 132 -0.77 0.74 -15.45
N ASP A 133 0.54 0.64 -15.33
CA ASP A 133 1.54 0.97 -16.37
C ASP A 133 1.98 -0.24 -17.20
N PHE A 134 1.22 -1.34 -17.12
CA PHE A 134 1.47 -2.60 -17.83
C PHE A 134 0.16 -3.23 -18.31
N SER A 135 0.26 -4.19 -19.27
CA SER A 135 -0.91 -4.89 -19.82
C SER A 135 -1.61 -5.74 -18.76
N LEU A 136 -2.95 -5.71 -18.76
CA LEU A 136 -3.79 -6.57 -17.91
C LEU A 136 -3.57 -8.06 -18.20
N GLU A 137 -3.11 -8.44 -19.40
CA GLU A 137 -2.78 -9.82 -19.77
C GLU A 137 -1.68 -10.46 -18.90
N LYS A 138 -0.87 -9.66 -18.21
CA LYS A 138 0.15 -10.16 -17.27
C LYS A 138 -0.42 -10.66 -15.97
N ILE A 139 -1.64 -10.23 -15.63
CA ILE A 139 -2.28 -10.53 -14.36
C ILE A 139 -2.86 -11.95 -14.42
N GLU A 140 -2.33 -12.85 -13.62
CA GLU A 140 -2.84 -14.21 -13.47
C GLU A 140 -3.94 -14.29 -12.42
N VAL A 141 -3.76 -13.58 -11.29
CA VAL A 141 -4.69 -13.60 -10.15
C VAL A 141 -4.94 -12.18 -9.62
N PHE A 142 -6.20 -11.84 -9.44
CA PHE A 142 -6.65 -10.62 -8.76
C PHE A 142 -7.41 -10.99 -7.49
N HIS A 143 -6.79 -10.76 -6.32
CA HIS A 143 -7.33 -11.15 -5.03
C HIS A 143 -7.92 -9.96 -4.28
N THR A 144 -9.11 -10.16 -3.69
CA THR A 144 -9.83 -9.13 -2.94
C THR A 144 -10.55 -9.71 -1.72
N ASP A 145 -11.16 -8.83 -0.94
CA ASP A 145 -12.21 -9.25 -0.02
C ASP A 145 -13.53 -9.53 -0.79
N ARG A 146 -14.58 -9.90 -0.05
CA ARG A 146 -15.92 -10.18 -0.60
C ARG A 146 -16.80 -8.93 -0.68
N GLY A 147 -16.22 -7.77 -0.96
CA GLY A 147 -16.96 -6.53 -1.16
C GLY A 147 -17.74 -6.55 -2.50
N SER A 148 -18.98 -6.06 -2.51
CA SER A 148 -19.81 -6.00 -3.72
C SER A 148 -19.22 -5.13 -4.84
N GLU A 149 -18.28 -4.26 -4.51
CA GLU A 149 -17.51 -3.48 -5.47
C GLU A 149 -16.55 -4.31 -6.31
N PHE A 150 -16.18 -5.50 -5.83
CA PHE A 150 -15.28 -6.45 -6.51
C PHE A 150 -16.02 -7.60 -7.20
N ASP A 151 -17.22 -7.92 -6.74
CA ASP A 151 -18.07 -8.96 -7.31
C ASP A 151 -19.28 -8.35 -8.04
N ASN A 152 -19.06 -8.05 -9.31
CA ASN A 152 -20.09 -7.48 -10.16
C ASN A 152 -19.77 -7.69 -11.66
N SER A 153 -20.81 -7.68 -12.49
CA SER A 153 -20.72 -7.97 -13.93
C SER A 153 -19.72 -7.08 -14.69
N LYS A 154 -19.51 -5.83 -14.27
CA LYS A 154 -18.58 -4.91 -14.94
C LYS A 154 -17.12 -5.33 -14.76
N LEU A 155 -16.75 -5.82 -13.57
CA LEU A 155 -15.38 -6.29 -13.31
C LEU A 155 -15.19 -7.72 -13.83
N ASN A 156 -16.21 -8.58 -13.67
CA ASN A 156 -16.17 -9.93 -14.20
C ASN A 156 -15.91 -9.90 -15.71
N GLY A 157 -16.59 -9.02 -16.47
CA GLY A 157 -16.32 -8.83 -17.88
C GLY A 157 -14.87 -8.41 -18.22
N VAL A 158 -14.23 -7.60 -17.37
CA VAL A 158 -12.80 -7.27 -17.53
C VAL A 158 -11.94 -8.50 -17.24
N PHE A 159 -12.19 -9.20 -16.17
CA PHE A 159 -11.43 -10.39 -15.77
C PHE A 159 -11.54 -11.51 -16.79
N ASP A 160 -12.73 -11.76 -17.32
CA ASP A 160 -12.97 -12.74 -18.38
C ASP A 160 -12.22 -12.38 -19.67
N THR A 161 -12.28 -11.10 -20.09
CA THR A 161 -11.62 -10.63 -21.30
C THR A 161 -10.10 -10.85 -21.26
N PHE A 162 -9.48 -10.64 -20.11
CA PHE A 162 -8.03 -10.78 -19.92
C PHE A 162 -7.62 -12.10 -19.26
N SER A 163 -8.53 -13.04 -19.08
CA SER A 163 -8.29 -14.35 -18.45
C SER A 163 -7.72 -14.25 -17.02
N ILE A 164 -8.09 -13.20 -16.28
CA ILE A 164 -7.65 -12.97 -14.91
C ILE A 164 -8.48 -13.81 -13.96
N LYS A 165 -7.85 -14.66 -13.17
CA LYS A 165 -8.52 -15.45 -12.14
C LYS A 165 -8.87 -14.59 -10.94
N GLN A 166 -10.16 -14.46 -10.63
CA GLN A 166 -10.60 -13.82 -9.40
C GLN A 166 -10.36 -14.75 -8.21
N SER A 167 -9.84 -14.19 -7.12
CA SER A 167 -9.63 -14.87 -5.84
C SER A 167 -10.25 -14.05 -4.72
N LEU A 168 -11.03 -14.67 -3.85
CA LEU A 168 -11.67 -13.99 -2.73
C LEU A 168 -11.21 -14.56 -1.40
N SER A 169 -10.99 -13.68 -0.42
CA SER A 169 -10.71 -14.07 0.97
C SER A 169 -11.81 -14.99 1.52
N ALA A 170 -11.46 -15.97 2.33
CA ALA A 170 -12.44 -16.80 3.01
C ALA A 170 -13.30 -15.97 3.98
N LYS A 171 -14.56 -16.40 4.18
CA LYS A 171 -15.51 -15.70 5.05
C LYS A 171 -14.97 -15.57 6.47
N GLY A 172 -14.86 -14.33 6.98
CA GLY A 172 -14.37 -14.07 8.33
C GLY A 172 -12.86 -14.26 8.55
N CYS A 173 -12.07 -14.43 7.49
CA CYS A 173 -10.62 -14.63 7.55
C CYS A 173 -9.84 -13.37 7.11
N PRO A 174 -9.66 -12.35 7.98
CA PRO A 174 -8.95 -11.13 7.62
C PRO A 174 -7.48 -11.38 7.23
N TYR A 175 -6.89 -12.47 7.70
CA TYR A 175 -5.50 -12.83 7.37
C TYR A 175 -5.30 -13.20 5.89
N ASP A 176 -6.37 -13.54 5.17
CA ASP A 176 -6.30 -13.87 3.76
C ASP A 176 -6.01 -12.66 2.86
N ASN A 177 -6.18 -11.43 3.40
CA ASN A 177 -5.89 -10.17 2.70
C ASN A 177 -4.84 -9.32 3.44
N ALA A 178 -3.94 -9.94 4.21
CA ALA A 178 -3.04 -9.27 5.14
C ALA A 178 -2.10 -8.25 4.49
N VAL A 179 -1.67 -8.47 3.23
CA VAL A 179 -0.75 -7.56 2.52
C VAL A 179 -1.43 -6.22 2.23
N ILE A 180 -2.60 -6.24 1.62
CA ILE A 180 -3.30 -4.99 1.27
C ILE A 180 -3.84 -4.29 2.53
N GLU A 181 -4.32 -5.05 3.54
CA GLU A 181 -4.69 -4.46 4.83
C GLU A 181 -3.52 -3.73 5.50
N SER A 182 -2.33 -4.34 5.48
CA SER A 182 -1.11 -3.70 5.99
C SER A 182 -0.77 -2.45 5.20
N THR A 183 -0.90 -2.47 3.88
CA THR A 183 -0.65 -1.33 2.99
C THR A 183 -1.65 -0.20 3.27
N ASN A 184 -2.94 -0.51 3.43
CA ASN A 184 -3.97 0.46 3.83
C ASN A 184 -3.71 1.06 5.22
N LYS A 185 -3.25 0.25 6.19
CA LYS A 185 -2.84 0.76 7.51
C LYS A 185 -1.67 1.74 7.40
N ILE A 186 -0.71 1.45 6.53
CA ILE A 186 0.44 2.32 6.24
C ILE A 186 -0.03 3.62 5.58
N LEU A 187 -0.85 3.55 4.52
CA LEU A 187 -1.43 4.73 3.87
C LEU A 187 -2.17 5.63 4.87
N LYS A 188 -3.00 5.04 5.73
CA LYS A 188 -3.73 5.79 6.77
C LYS A 188 -2.78 6.50 7.73
N ALA A 189 -1.75 5.81 8.22
CA ALA A 189 -0.81 6.38 9.18
C ALA A 189 0.14 7.43 8.57
N GLU A 190 0.54 7.24 7.32
CA GLU A 190 1.57 8.06 6.67
C GLU A 190 1.01 9.22 5.84
N LEU A 191 -0.24 9.14 5.37
CA LEU A 191 -0.91 10.19 4.62
C LEU A 191 -2.23 10.63 5.29
N ILE A 192 -3.22 9.73 5.41
CA ILE A 192 -4.62 10.13 5.64
C ILE A 192 -4.81 10.78 7.00
N TYR A 193 -4.21 10.24 8.08
CA TYR A 193 -4.36 10.82 9.42
C TYR A 193 -3.49 12.07 9.67
N ARG A 194 -2.69 12.47 8.69
CA ARG A 194 -1.79 13.62 8.77
C ARG A 194 -2.29 14.82 7.99
N GLU A 195 -3.28 14.61 7.14
CA GLU A 195 -3.80 15.60 6.23
C GLU A 195 -5.29 15.87 6.50
N LYS A 196 -5.72 17.07 6.16
CA LYS A 196 -7.14 17.47 6.11
C LYS A 196 -7.46 17.82 4.67
N PHE A 197 -8.17 16.93 4.00
CA PHE A 197 -8.54 17.12 2.60
C PHE A 197 -9.77 18.02 2.48
N LYS A 198 -9.68 19.07 1.67
CA LYS A 198 -10.77 20.02 1.40
C LYS A 198 -11.64 19.56 0.22
N THR A 199 -11.03 18.90 -0.77
CA THR A 199 -11.70 18.42 -1.98
C THR A 199 -11.25 17.02 -2.35
N LEU A 200 -12.06 16.30 -3.15
CA LEU A 200 -11.67 15.01 -3.73
C LEU A 200 -10.43 15.16 -4.62
N TYR A 201 -10.34 16.24 -5.37
CA TYR A 201 -9.18 16.52 -6.22
C TYR A 201 -7.88 16.65 -5.41
N GLU A 202 -7.93 17.33 -4.26
CA GLU A 202 -6.78 17.41 -3.35
C GLU A 202 -6.38 16.03 -2.82
N LEU A 203 -7.36 15.18 -2.48
CA LEU A 203 -7.09 13.79 -2.08
C LEU A 203 -6.41 13.02 -3.20
N GLN A 204 -6.90 13.12 -4.43
CA GLN A 204 -6.34 12.44 -5.61
C GLN A 204 -4.89 12.86 -5.87
N LEU A 205 -4.60 14.15 -5.85
CA LEU A 205 -3.23 14.67 -6.03
C LEU A 205 -2.27 14.17 -4.95
N LYS A 206 -2.67 14.29 -3.69
CA LYS A 206 -1.83 13.85 -2.55
C LYS A 206 -1.68 12.34 -2.51
N LEU A 207 -2.68 11.58 -2.95
CA LEU A 207 -2.60 10.13 -3.09
C LEU A 207 -1.56 9.74 -4.15
N SER A 208 -1.62 10.34 -5.34
CA SER A 208 -0.66 10.07 -6.43
C SER A 208 0.77 10.44 -6.03
N ASP A 209 0.98 11.60 -5.38
CA ASP A 209 2.29 11.98 -4.83
C ASP A 209 2.79 11.00 -3.75
N TYR A 210 1.87 10.53 -2.90
CA TYR A 210 2.21 9.53 -1.89
C TYR A 210 2.59 8.19 -2.52
N VAL A 211 1.82 7.69 -3.50
CA VAL A 211 2.10 6.43 -4.21
C VAL A 211 3.45 6.50 -4.91
N HIS A 212 3.74 7.60 -5.61
CA HIS A 212 5.05 7.82 -6.22
C HIS A 212 6.18 7.73 -5.18
N TRP A 213 6.05 8.45 -4.06
CA TRP A 213 7.04 8.40 -2.99
C TRP A 213 7.13 7.00 -2.35
N TYR A 214 5.99 6.31 -2.14
CA TYR A 214 5.94 4.96 -1.57
C TYR A 214 6.72 3.97 -2.44
N ASN A 215 6.52 4.01 -3.74
CA ASN A 215 7.14 3.09 -4.69
C ASN A 215 8.63 3.37 -4.91
N HIS A 216 9.05 4.65 -4.94
CA HIS A 216 10.41 5.04 -5.34
C HIS A 216 11.34 5.33 -4.15
N LYS A 217 10.83 5.75 -3.01
CA LYS A 217 11.63 6.30 -1.91
C LYS A 217 11.42 5.60 -0.57
N ARG A 218 10.22 5.06 -0.34
CA ARG A 218 9.88 4.50 0.95
C ARG A 218 10.59 3.17 1.18
N MET A 219 11.43 3.11 2.21
CA MET A 219 12.09 1.87 2.61
C MET A 219 11.12 0.89 3.28
N HIS A 220 11.14 -0.36 2.85
CA HIS A 220 10.37 -1.46 3.42
C HIS A 220 11.29 -2.45 4.14
N SER A 221 10.99 -2.78 5.39
CA SER A 221 11.79 -3.75 6.15
C SER A 221 11.73 -5.16 5.55
N THR A 222 10.58 -5.55 5.00
CA THR A 222 10.39 -6.82 4.30
C THR A 222 11.17 -6.92 2.98
N LEU A 223 11.47 -5.78 2.37
CA LEU A 223 12.26 -5.68 1.15
C LEU A 223 13.75 -5.34 1.45
N SER A 224 14.27 -5.78 2.58
CA SER A 224 15.65 -5.49 3.00
C SER A 224 15.99 -3.99 3.04
N TYR A 225 15.02 -3.17 3.41
CA TYR A 225 15.09 -1.69 3.41
C TYR A 225 15.25 -1.04 2.03
N LEU A 226 14.93 -1.74 0.96
CA LEU A 226 14.76 -1.15 -0.36
C LEU A 226 13.36 -0.57 -0.52
N SER A 227 13.19 0.33 -1.49
CA SER A 227 11.87 0.69 -2.00
C SER A 227 11.33 -0.42 -2.92
N PRO A 228 10.01 -0.49 -3.18
CA PRO A 228 9.43 -1.48 -4.10
C PRO A 228 10.12 -1.50 -5.46
N ILE A 229 10.36 -0.35 -6.07
CA ILE A 229 11.00 -0.26 -7.40
C ILE A 229 12.47 -0.64 -7.33
N GLU A 230 13.22 -0.24 -6.30
CA GLU A 230 14.61 -0.68 -6.12
C GLU A 230 14.72 -2.19 -5.96
N PHE A 231 13.78 -2.81 -5.21
CA PHE A 231 13.73 -4.26 -5.04
C PHE A 231 13.52 -4.98 -6.37
N ARG A 232 12.55 -4.52 -7.18
CA ARG A 232 12.29 -5.07 -8.53
C ARG A 232 13.51 -4.92 -9.45
N ARG A 233 14.15 -3.74 -9.47
CA ARG A 233 15.34 -3.47 -10.30
C ARG A 233 16.54 -4.36 -9.95
N GLN A 234 16.64 -4.81 -8.71
CA GLN A 234 17.70 -5.73 -8.27
C GLN A 234 17.39 -7.20 -8.55
N GLY A 235 16.25 -7.52 -9.18
CA GLY A 235 15.83 -8.89 -9.49
C GLY A 235 15.65 -9.79 -8.24
N LYS A 236 15.41 -9.20 -7.08
CA LYS A 236 15.22 -9.94 -5.83
C LYS A 236 13.82 -10.53 -5.75
N THR A 237 13.69 -11.65 -5.07
CA THR A 237 12.41 -12.31 -4.75
C THR A 237 12.17 -12.27 -3.23
N LEU A 238 10.89 -12.28 -2.83
CA LEU A 238 10.45 -12.37 -1.44
C LEU A 238 10.40 -13.83 -0.97
#